data_170ec4731ee3d249d1f566e8b96b0504
#
_entry.id   170ec4731ee3d249d1f566e8b96b0504
#
_cell.length_a   1.000
_cell.length_b   1.000
_cell.length_c   1.000
_cell.angle_alpha   90.00
_cell.angle_beta   90.00
_cell.angle_gamma   90.00
#
_symmetry.space_group_name_H-M   'P 1'
#
loop_
_entity.id
_entity.type
_entity.pdbx_description
1 polymer ?
#
loop_
_entity_poly.entity_id
_entity_poly.type
_entity_poly.pdbx_seq_one_letter_code
_entity_poly.pdbx_strand_id
1 'polypeptide(L)'
;LKAFGIKSPRSFVAEKTNFKLPKSLKFPLIVKPNAEGSSKGVTGGTNVAKNEPALRSIVKENLEGYGVPMLVEEFIVGREITVGIVGNGRSAKVYEPLEVVIRNKGYDENVYGYEAKKYFKEMVDLKCPPPGMDAALIKKIKAVALKIYRAMGCRDFSRMDFRVTERGEVYFLELNPLPGLAPDYSDLPLLAGLQGVSYEELVLSILNAAIGRLGIKKRR
;
A
#
# COMPACT_ATOMS: atom_id res chain seq x y z
N LEU A 1 -4.89 -8.18 -12.14
CA LEU A 1 -5.60 -8.40 -10.87
C LEU A 1 -7.06 -8.83 -11.09
N LYS A 2 -7.79 -8.22 -12.03
CA LYS A 2 -9.19 -8.60 -12.34
C LYS A 2 -9.35 -10.09 -12.67
N ALA A 3 -8.43 -10.68 -13.44
CA ALA A 3 -8.43 -12.11 -13.76
C ALA A 3 -8.32 -13.01 -12.52
N PHE A 4 -7.81 -12.48 -11.41
CA PHE A 4 -7.70 -13.19 -10.15
C PHE A 4 -8.83 -12.83 -9.16
N GLY A 5 -9.84 -12.06 -9.58
CA GLY A 5 -10.94 -11.62 -8.72
C GLY A 5 -10.49 -10.70 -7.57
N ILE A 6 -9.39 -9.98 -7.74
CA ILE A 6 -8.86 -9.03 -6.77
C ILE A 6 -9.44 -7.65 -7.08
N LYS A 7 -10.11 -7.03 -6.09
CA LYS A 7 -10.61 -5.67 -6.20
C LYS A 7 -9.46 -4.67 -6.13
N SER A 8 -9.48 -3.70 -7.02
CA SER A 8 -8.63 -2.50 -7.00
C SER A 8 -9.48 -1.29 -7.38
N PRO A 9 -9.09 -0.06 -7.02
CA PRO A 9 -9.78 1.14 -7.49
C PRO A 9 -9.86 1.16 -9.02
N ARG A 10 -10.93 1.66 -9.58
CA ARG A 10 -11.00 1.97 -11.02
C ARG A 10 -10.16 3.20 -11.28
N SER A 11 -9.42 3.20 -12.38
CA SER A 11 -8.45 4.25 -12.66
C SER A 11 -8.29 4.52 -14.15
N PHE A 12 -7.69 5.65 -14.47
CA PHE A 12 -7.13 5.97 -15.78
C PHE A 12 -5.86 6.81 -15.61
N VAL A 13 -5.05 6.90 -16.67
CA VAL A 13 -3.86 7.75 -16.70
C VAL A 13 -4.18 9.03 -17.46
N ALA A 14 -3.97 10.18 -16.81
CA ALA A 14 -4.04 11.49 -17.43
C ALA A 14 -2.63 11.91 -17.87
N GLU A 15 -2.38 11.89 -19.19
CA GLU A 15 -1.11 12.31 -19.77
C GLU A 15 -1.05 13.82 -20.05
N LYS A 16 -2.22 14.47 -20.18
CA LYS A 16 -2.40 15.87 -20.52
C LYS A 16 -3.56 16.48 -19.75
N THR A 17 -3.60 17.80 -19.64
CA THR A 17 -4.65 18.54 -18.93
C THR A 17 -6.04 18.43 -19.57
N ASN A 18 -6.10 18.20 -20.88
CA ASN A 18 -7.34 18.05 -21.66
C ASN A 18 -7.86 16.61 -21.73
N PHE A 19 -7.64 15.82 -20.68
CA PHE A 19 -8.13 14.44 -20.60
C PHE A 19 -9.67 14.35 -20.62
N LYS A 20 -10.18 13.21 -21.10
CA LYS A 20 -11.59 12.84 -21.02
C LYS A 20 -11.82 12.00 -19.76
N LEU A 21 -12.64 12.46 -18.83
CA LEU A 21 -12.98 11.70 -17.62
C LEU A 21 -13.85 10.48 -18.00
N PRO A 22 -13.41 9.24 -17.67
CA PRO A 22 -14.23 8.05 -17.92
C PRO A 22 -15.53 8.08 -17.11
N LYS A 23 -16.67 7.86 -17.74
CA LYS A 23 -17.99 7.83 -17.09
C LYS A 23 -18.13 6.77 -15.99
N SER A 24 -17.26 5.76 -16.00
CA SER A 24 -17.24 4.68 -15.00
C SER A 24 -16.65 5.10 -13.66
N LEU A 25 -15.91 6.21 -13.58
CA LEU A 25 -15.31 6.70 -12.34
C LEU A 25 -16.30 7.54 -11.57
N LYS A 26 -16.26 7.38 -10.25
CA LYS A 26 -17.10 8.15 -9.31
C LYS A 26 -16.22 8.91 -8.33
N PHE A 27 -16.60 10.13 -8.02
CA PHE A 27 -15.96 10.94 -6.98
C PHE A 27 -16.23 10.36 -5.57
N PRO A 28 -15.31 10.56 -4.62
CA PRO A 28 -14.04 11.27 -4.76
C PRO A 28 -12.99 10.49 -5.55
N LEU A 29 -12.06 11.21 -6.22
CA LEU A 29 -10.95 10.66 -6.98
C LEU A 29 -9.63 11.14 -6.40
N ILE A 30 -8.63 10.27 -6.33
CA ILE A 30 -7.25 10.62 -5.92
C ILE A 30 -6.34 10.70 -7.14
N VAL A 31 -5.47 11.72 -7.14
CA VAL A 31 -4.46 11.96 -8.19
C VAL A 31 -3.08 11.70 -7.61
N LYS A 32 -2.29 10.91 -8.31
CA LYS A 32 -0.89 10.62 -7.93
C LYS A 32 0.00 10.45 -9.16
N PRO A 33 1.30 10.76 -9.09
CA PRO A 33 2.23 10.47 -10.18
C PRO A 33 2.22 8.98 -10.52
N ASN A 34 2.12 8.65 -11.81
CA ASN A 34 1.97 7.26 -12.26
C ASN A 34 3.23 6.40 -12.08
N ALA A 35 4.41 7.01 -12.01
CA ALA A 35 5.70 6.33 -11.97
C ALA A 35 6.54 6.62 -10.71
N GLU A 36 5.98 7.34 -9.73
CA GLU A 36 6.68 7.66 -8.49
C GLU A 36 6.25 6.72 -7.35
N GLY A 37 7.24 6.32 -6.52
CA GLY A 37 7.00 5.51 -5.33
C GLY A 37 6.92 6.33 -4.04
N SER A 38 6.76 5.65 -2.90
CA SER A 38 6.82 6.24 -1.55
C SER A 38 5.86 7.41 -1.30
N SER A 39 4.68 7.38 -1.89
CA SER A 39 3.66 8.46 -1.78
C SER A 39 4.18 9.84 -2.22
N LYS A 40 5.26 9.93 -3.00
CA LYS A 40 5.69 11.19 -3.60
C LYS A 40 4.56 11.79 -4.42
N GLY A 41 4.29 13.08 -4.22
CA GLY A 41 3.18 13.76 -4.88
C GLY A 41 1.80 13.48 -4.28
N VAL A 42 1.72 12.74 -3.18
CA VAL A 42 0.50 12.60 -2.39
C VAL A 42 0.68 13.39 -1.10
N THR A 43 0.15 14.60 -1.07
CA THR A 43 0.16 15.47 0.11
C THR A 43 -1.21 15.41 0.77
N GLY A 44 -1.29 14.77 1.90
CA GLY A 44 -2.40 14.59 2.83
C GLY A 44 -3.75 15.23 2.49
N GLY A 45 -4.54 14.64 1.62
CA GLY A 45 -5.88 15.12 1.28
C GLY A 45 -5.96 16.15 0.13
N THR A 46 -4.91 16.90 -0.17
CA THR A 46 -4.93 17.90 -1.27
C THR A 46 -5.00 17.25 -2.65
N ASN A 47 -4.65 15.97 -2.76
CA ASN A 47 -4.72 15.21 -4.00
C ASN A 47 -6.06 14.49 -4.22
N VAL A 48 -7.03 14.68 -3.33
CA VAL A 48 -8.37 14.08 -3.44
C VAL A 48 -9.37 15.09 -3.97
N ALA A 49 -9.86 14.82 -5.17
CA ALA A 49 -10.85 15.64 -5.85
C ALA A 49 -12.26 15.18 -5.50
N LYS A 50 -13.12 16.09 -5.06
CA LYS A 50 -14.54 15.82 -4.75
C LYS A 50 -15.48 16.10 -5.95
N ASN A 51 -14.96 16.75 -6.99
CA ASN A 51 -15.69 17.09 -8.22
C ASN A 51 -14.73 17.29 -9.40
N GLU A 52 -15.27 17.44 -10.61
CA GLU A 52 -14.46 17.54 -11.83
C GLU A 52 -13.62 18.84 -11.90
N PRO A 53 -14.10 20.04 -11.52
CA PRO A 53 -13.24 21.23 -11.49
C PRO A 53 -11.99 21.04 -10.58
N ALA A 54 -12.18 20.51 -9.37
CA ALA A 54 -11.07 20.22 -8.45
C ALA A 54 -10.11 19.18 -9.07
N LEU A 55 -10.63 18.11 -9.70
CA LEU A 55 -9.82 17.12 -10.38
C LEU A 55 -8.93 17.75 -11.46
N ARG A 56 -9.48 18.62 -12.29
CA ARG A 56 -8.73 19.28 -13.37
C ARG A 56 -7.63 20.20 -12.83
N SER A 57 -7.90 20.93 -11.75
CA SER A 57 -6.88 21.76 -11.08
C SER A 57 -5.75 20.91 -10.54
N ILE A 58 -6.06 19.87 -9.75
CA ILE A 58 -5.06 18.97 -9.16
C ILE A 58 -4.23 18.29 -10.24
N VAL A 59 -4.86 17.77 -11.30
CA VAL A 59 -4.13 17.12 -12.41
C VAL A 59 -3.20 18.11 -13.11
N LYS A 60 -3.67 19.34 -13.37
CA LYS A 60 -2.85 20.37 -14.01
C LYS A 60 -1.62 20.70 -13.17
N GLU A 61 -1.82 21.05 -11.89
CA GLU A 61 -0.75 21.41 -10.96
C GLU A 61 0.30 20.29 -10.83
N ASN A 62 -0.17 19.04 -10.73
CA ASN A 62 0.74 17.91 -10.61
C ASN A 62 1.47 17.56 -11.92
N LEU A 63 0.82 17.66 -13.09
CA LEU A 63 1.49 17.50 -14.39
C LEU A 63 2.59 18.54 -14.59
N GLU A 64 2.31 19.81 -14.24
CA GLU A 64 3.28 20.91 -14.32
C GLU A 64 4.42 20.73 -13.30
N GLY A 65 4.12 20.29 -12.08
CA GLY A 65 5.10 20.13 -11.00
C GLY A 65 6.01 18.91 -11.13
N TYR A 66 5.46 17.77 -11.58
CA TYR A 66 6.21 16.50 -11.65
C TYR A 66 6.69 16.14 -13.06
N GLY A 67 6.08 16.69 -14.11
CA GLY A 67 6.45 16.41 -15.50
C GLY A 67 6.19 14.97 -15.96
N VAL A 68 5.36 14.22 -15.23
CA VAL A 68 5.03 12.81 -15.53
C VAL A 68 3.51 12.61 -15.59
N PRO A 69 3.03 11.58 -16.30
CA PRO A 69 1.59 11.26 -16.32
C PRO A 69 1.02 11.03 -14.92
N MET A 70 -0.24 11.42 -14.70
CA MET A 70 -0.94 11.25 -13.44
C MET A 70 -1.88 10.04 -13.47
N LEU A 71 -1.76 9.16 -12.50
CA LEU A 71 -2.76 8.14 -12.22
C LEU A 71 -3.91 8.79 -11.44
N VAL A 72 -5.10 8.72 -12.02
CA VAL A 72 -6.36 9.15 -11.40
C VAL A 72 -7.17 7.91 -11.06
N GLU A 73 -7.49 7.71 -9.79
CA GLU A 73 -8.24 6.53 -9.35
C GLU A 73 -9.34 6.86 -8.34
N GLU A 74 -10.33 6.00 -8.22
CA GLU A 74 -11.36 6.14 -7.18
C GLU A 74 -10.71 6.13 -5.80
N PHE A 75 -11.00 7.13 -4.99
CA PHE A 75 -10.57 7.16 -3.61
C PHE A 75 -11.45 6.23 -2.76
N ILE A 76 -10.88 5.14 -2.31
CA ILE A 76 -11.60 4.17 -1.47
C ILE A 76 -11.60 4.65 -0.03
N VAL A 77 -12.76 5.09 0.44
CA VAL A 77 -12.95 5.46 1.85
C VAL A 77 -12.88 4.21 2.71
N GLY A 78 -12.02 4.23 3.74
CA GLY A 78 -11.82 3.10 4.62
C GLY A 78 -10.50 3.14 5.36
N ARG A 79 -10.17 2.03 6.01
CA ARG A 79 -8.95 1.84 6.80
C ARG A 79 -7.77 1.53 5.89
N GLU A 80 -6.62 2.10 6.18
CA GLU A 80 -5.38 1.83 5.45
C GLU A 80 -4.63 0.67 6.11
N ILE A 81 -4.46 -0.41 5.37
CA ILE A 81 -3.93 -1.68 5.87
C ILE A 81 -2.70 -2.08 5.06
N THR A 82 -1.62 -2.38 5.75
CA THR A 82 -0.38 -2.90 5.18
C THR A 82 -0.17 -4.35 5.59
N VAL A 83 0.30 -5.18 4.65
CA VAL A 83 0.59 -6.62 4.88
C VAL A 83 1.98 -6.96 4.36
N GLY A 84 2.82 -7.50 5.24
CA GLY A 84 4.13 -8.05 4.89
C GLY A 84 4.06 -9.54 4.60
N ILE A 85 4.88 -10.01 3.65
CA ILE A 85 5.08 -11.43 3.36
C ILE A 85 6.58 -11.71 3.27
N VAL A 86 7.02 -12.81 3.90
CA VAL A 86 8.40 -13.30 3.81
C VAL A 86 8.40 -14.79 3.52
N GLY A 87 9.25 -15.22 2.59
CA GLY A 87 9.38 -16.63 2.18
C GLY A 87 8.81 -16.93 0.81
N ASN A 88 8.92 -18.17 0.38
CA ASN A 88 8.55 -18.62 -0.97
C ASN A 88 7.59 -19.82 -0.93
N GLY A 89 6.75 -19.95 -1.96
CA GLY A 89 5.89 -21.11 -2.18
C GLY A 89 4.99 -21.43 -0.98
N ARG A 90 5.14 -22.64 -0.41
CA ARG A 90 4.35 -23.08 0.75
C ARG A 90 4.89 -22.53 2.07
N SER A 91 6.15 -22.14 2.14
CA SER A 91 6.80 -21.56 3.33
C SER A 91 6.60 -20.05 3.46
N ALA A 92 5.91 -19.40 2.51
CA ALA A 92 5.61 -17.98 2.59
C ALA A 92 4.75 -17.67 3.84
N LYS A 93 5.32 -16.90 4.77
CA LYS A 93 4.67 -16.42 5.99
C LYS A 93 4.03 -15.07 5.70
N VAL A 94 2.72 -14.97 5.91
CA VAL A 94 1.98 -13.71 5.86
C VAL A 94 1.88 -13.17 7.29
N TYR A 95 2.42 -12.00 7.53
CA TYR A 95 2.31 -11.30 8.81
C TYR A 95 0.86 -10.88 9.09
N GLU A 96 0.54 -10.59 10.37
CA GLU A 96 -0.75 -9.97 10.69
C GLU A 96 -0.82 -8.59 10.03
N PRO A 97 -2.00 -8.19 9.53
CA PRO A 97 -2.19 -6.87 8.94
C PRO A 97 -1.85 -5.77 9.94
N LEU A 98 -1.23 -4.72 9.44
CA LEU A 98 -0.93 -3.50 10.16
C LEU A 98 -1.86 -2.39 9.69
N GLU A 99 -2.55 -1.72 10.59
CA GLU A 99 -3.29 -0.51 10.27
C GLU A 99 -2.45 0.72 10.49
N VAL A 100 -2.46 1.60 9.50
CA VAL A 100 -1.84 2.92 9.55
C VAL A 100 -2.91 3.96 9.84
N VAL A 101 -2.85 4.61 11.00
CA VAL A 101 -3.82 5.62 11.45
C VAL A 101 -3.14 6.98 11.51
N ILE A 102 -3.68 7.96 10.79
CA ILE A 102 -3.18 9.34 10.84
C ILE A 102 -3.82 10.06 12.03
N ARG A 103 -3.00 10.59 12.95
CA ARG A 103 -3.46 11.28 14.17
C ARG A 103 -4.09 12.65 13.90
N ASN A 104 -3.64 13.32 12.85
CA ASN A 104 -4.03 14.72 12.61
C ASN A 104 -5.37 14.78 11.88
N LYS A 105 -6.41 15.21 12.59
CA LYS A 105 -7.80 15.36 12.09
C LYS A 105 -7.98 16.49 11.07
N GLY A 106 -6.93 17.26 10.75
CA GLY A 106 -6.97 18.31 9.71
C GLY A 106 -6.99 17.76 8.27
N TYR A 107 -6.73 16.48 8.11
CA TYR A 107 -6.90 15.78 6.84
C TYR A 107 -8.26 15.09 6.85
N ASP A 108 -9.22 15.60 6.12
CA ASP A 108 -10.59 15.05 5.99
C ASP A 108 -10.64 13.58 5.56
N GLU A 109 -9.52 13.07 5.07
CA GLU A 109 -9.40 11.76 4.47
C GLU A 109 -8.08 11.13 4.93
N ASN A 110 -8.16 10.03 5.66
CA ASN A 110 -7.01 9.30 6.21
C ASN A 110 -6.06 8.80 5.09
N VAL A 111 -5.27 9.72 4.51
CA VAL A 111 -4.34 9.45 3.41
C VAL A 111 -2.92 9.39 3.96
N TYR A 112 -2.27 8.23 3.88
CA TYR A 112 -0.87 8.05 4.26
C TYR A 112 0.06 8.64 3.19
N GLY A 113 0.08 9.97 3.14
CA GLY A 113 0.86 10.76 2.19
C GLY A 113 2.31 10.97 2.60
N TYR A 114 3.04 11.72 1.78
CA TYR A 114 4.46 12.02 1.98
C TYR A 114 4.76 12.70 3.32
N GLU A 115 3.93 13.68 3.74
CA GLU A 115 4.10 14.38 5.02
C GLU A 115 3.93 13.45 6.22
N ALA A 116 2.91 12.58 6.20
CA ALA A 116 2.71 11.60 7.26
C ALA A 116 3.89 10.61 7.36
N LYS A 117 4.54 10.28 6.24
CA LYS A 117 5.77 9.47 6.24
C LYS A 117 6.97 10.25 6.78
N LYS A 118 7.09 11.53 6.41
CA LYS A 118 8.18 12.41 6.87
C LYS A 118 8.13 12.68 8.37
N TYR A 119 6.93 12.93 8.91
CA TYR A 119 6.69 13.18 10.32
C TYR A 119 6.04 11.98 11.00
N PHE A 120 6.50 10.78 10.66
CA PHE A 120 5.90 9.51 11.06
C PHE A 120 5.64 9.40 12.57
N LYS A 121 6.63 9.71 13.41
CA LYS A 121 6.52 9.59 14.88
C LYS A 121 5.45 10.50 15.48
N GLU A 122 5.16 11.62 14.84
CA GLU A 122 4.22 12.64 15.32
C GLU A 122 2.81 12.43 14.75
N MET A 123 2.73 11.93 13.51
CA MET A 123 1.49 11.90 12.75
C MET A 123 0.85 10.51 12.62
N VAL A 124 1.57 9.43 12.93
CA VAL A 124 1.11 8.08 12.61
C VAL A 124 1.04 7.19 13.85
N ASP A 125 -0.08 6.50 14.01
CA ASP A 125 -0.21 5.35 14.91
C ASP A 125 -0.22 4.06 14.10
N LEU A 126 0.56 3.09 14.52
CA LEU A 126 0.56 1.74 13.98
C LEU A 126 -0.17 0.79 14.90
N LYS A 127 -1.13 0.05 14.37
CA LYS A 127 -1.95 -0.90 15.16
C LYS A 127 -1.90 -2.29 14.53
N CYS A 128 -1.33 -3.25 15.23
CA CYS A 128 -1.17 -4.63 14.78
C CYS A 128 -1.56 -5.63 15.90
N PRO A 129 -2.55 -6.50 15.69
CA PRO A 129 -3.52 -6.48 14.58
C PRO A 129 -4.44 -5.25 14.62
N PRO A 130 -5.13 -4.90 13.51
CA PRO A 130 -6.05 -3.76 13.48
C PRO A 130 -7.18 -3.92 14.51
N PRO A 131 -7.39 -2.97 15.44
CA PRO A 131 -8.40 -3.09 16.49
C PRO A 131 -9.83 -3.12 15.90
N GLY A 132 -10.71 -3.96 16.48
CA GLY A 132 -12.10 -4.08 16.04
C GLY A 132 -12.29 -4.72 14.67
N MET A 133 -11.23 -5.28 14.07
CA MET A 133 -11.33 -6.09 12.84
C MET A 133 -11.50 -7.55 13.25
N ASP A 134 -12.56 -8.20 12.74
CA ASP A 134 -12.82 -9.59 13.06
C ASP A 134 -11.81 -10.55 12.40
N ALA A 135 -11.69 -11.76 12.97
CA ALA A 135 -10.74 -12.76 12.52
C ALA A 135 -11.01 -13.23 11.07
N ALA A 136 -12.27 -13.23 10.62
CA ALA A 136 -12.64 -13.62 9.27
C ALA A 136 -12.13 -12.60 8.24
N LEU A 137 -12.26 -11.31 8.55
CA LEU A 137 -11.75 -10.23 7.70
C LEU A 137 -10.22 -10.21 7.66
N ILE A 138 -9.55 -10.39 8.81
CA ILE A 138 -8.09 -10.54 8.88
C ILE A 138 -7.63 -11.72 8.00
N LYS A 139 -8.26 -12.87 8.13
CA LYS A 139 -7.97 -14.05 7.31
C LYS A 139 -8.17 -13.78 5.81
N LYS A 140 -9.25 -13.06 5.45
CA LYS A 140 -9.53 -12.65 4.08
C LYS A 140 -8.42 -11.74 3.52
N ILE A 141 -7.99 -10.73 4.28
CA ILE A 141 -6.91 -9.80 3.86
C ILE A 141 -5.62 -10.59 3.62
N LYS A 142 -5.22 -11.46 4.55
CA LYS A 142 -4.03 -12.31 4.42
C LYS A 142 -4.10 -13.23 3.21
N ALA A 143 -5.26 -13.82 2.94
CA ALA A 143 -5.49 -14.67 1.78
C ALA A 143 -5.38 -13.90 0.46
N VAL A 144 -5.94 -12.68 0.39
CA VAL A 144 -5.82 -11.79 -0.78
C VAL A 144 -4.36 -11.39 -1.00
N ALA A 145 -3.64 -11.00 0.05
CA ALA A 145 -2.22 -10.64 -0.03
C ALA A 145 -1.38 -11.82 -0.56
N LEU A 146 -1.56 -13.02 -0.02
CA LEU A 146 -0.85 -14.22 -0.48
C LEU A 146 -1.19 -14.57 -1.94
N LYS A 147 -2.44 -14.37 -2.35
CA LYS A 147 -2.87 -14.58 -3.74
C LYS A 147 -2.17 -13.63 -4.69
N ILE A 148 -2.08 -12.33 -4.33
CA ILE A 148 -1.35 -11.32 -5.11
C ILE A 148 0.14 -11.68 -5.18
N TYR A 149 0.76 -11.99 -4.03
CA TYR A 149 2.17 -12.39 -3.93
C TYR A 149 2.52 -13.47 -4.96
N ARG A 150 1.70 -14.52 -5.02
CA ARG A 150 1.88 -15.64 -5.94
C ARG A 150 1.60 -15.26 -7.39
N ALA A 151 0.50 -14.55 -7.64
CA ALA A 151 0.09 -14.16 -8.98
C ALA A 151 1.07 -13.21 -9.65
N MET A 152 1.70 -12.31 -8.86
CA MET A 152 2.71 -11.38 -9.35
C MET A 152 4.13 -11.97 -9.37
N GLY A 153 4.30 -13.22 -8.99
CA GLY A 153 5.58 -13.90 -9.00
C GLY A 153 6.59 -13.34 -7.99
N CYS A 154 6.13 -12.72 -6.90
CA CYS A 154 7.01 -12.19 -5.86
C CYS A 154 7.88 -13.28 -5.25
N ARG A 155 9.08 -12.89 -4.83
CA ARG A 155 10.09 -13.76 -4.25
C ARG A 155 10.62 -13.18 -2.96
N ASP A 156 10.91 -14.08 -2.03
CA ASP A 156 11.64 -13.85 -0.79
C ASP A 156 10.92 -12.93 0.19
N PHE A 157 10.46 -11.75 -0.21
CA PHE A 157 9.66 -10.85 0.63
C PHE A 157 8.90 -9.82 -0.21
N SER A 158 7.86 -9.23 0.36
CA SER A 158 7.14 -8.07 -0.20
C SER A 158 6.28 -7.39 0.84
N ARG A 159 5.80 -6.19 0.53
CA ARG A 159 4.75 -5.48 1.25
C ARG A 159 3.63 -5.10 0.30
N MET A 160 2.42 -5.17 0.76
CA MET A 160 1.23 -4.80 0.00
C MET A 160 0.34 -3.88 0.82
N ASP A 161 -0.20 -2.88 0.15
CA ASP A 161 -1.03 -1.87 0.78
C ASP A 161 -2.47 -1.97 0.26
N PHE A 162 -3.43 -1.83 1.17
CA PHE A 162 -4.86 -2.05 0.94
C PHE A 162 -5.70 -0.93 1.55
N ARG A 163 -6.88 -0.70 0.97
CA ARG A 163 -7.99 -0.03 1.66
C ARG A 163 -9.06 -1.05 2.00
N VAL A 164 -9.53 -0.99 3.24
CA VAL A 164 -10.60 -1.86 3.73
C VAL A 164 -11.78 -0.98 4.14
N THR A 165 -12.90 -1.12 3.41
CA THR A 165 -14.12 -0.33 3.68
C THR A 165 -14.80 -0.79 4.96
N GLU A 166 -15.72 0.01 5.50
CA GLU A 166 -16.56 -0.37 6.66
C GLU A 166 -17.37 -1.64 6.40
N ARG A 167 -17.69 -1.95 5.14
CA ARG A 167 -18.38 -3.19 4.74
C ARG A 167 -17.45 -4.40 4.62
N GLY A 168 -16.17 -4.27 5.00
CA GLY A 168 -15.18 -5.35 4.89
C GLY A 168 -14.78 -5.69 3.44
N GLU A 169 -14.94 -4.76 2.50
CA GLU A 169 -14.42 -4.92 1.16
C GLU A 169 -12.93 -4.55 1.14
N VAL A 170 -12.11 -5.45 0.59
CA VAL A 170 -10.65 -5.31 0.53
C VAL A 170 -10.24 -4.85 -0.86
N TYR A 171 -9.71 -3.64 -0.98
CA TYR A 171 -9.19 -3.07 -2.21
C TYR A 171 -7.67 -3.04 -2.16
N PHE A 172 -7.04 -3.70 -3.12
CA PHE A 172 -5.59 -3.63 -3.30
C PHE A 172 -5.20 -2.29 -3.92
N LEU A 173 -4.22 -1.62 -3.33
CA LEU A 173 -3.69 -0.34 -3.80
C LEU A 173 -2.37 -0.52 -4.54
N GLU A 174 -1.36 -1.05 -3.85
CA GLU A 174 -0.02 -1.20 -4.42
C GLU A 174 0.72 -2.43 -3.89
N LEU A 175 1.68 -2.88 -4.69
CA LEU A 175 2.65 -3.92 -4.35
C LEU A 175 4.04 -3.31 -4.30
N ASN A 176 4.72 -3.50 -3.18
CA ASN A 176 6.13 -3.18 -3.01
C ASN A 176 6.92 -4.50 -3.03
N PRO A 177 7.47 -4.93 -4.20
CA PRO A 177 8.19 -6.19 -4.33
C PRO A 177 9.56 -6.17 -3.63
N LEU A 178 10.11 -4.97 -3.41
CA LEU A 178 11.33 -4.71 -2.64
C LEU A 178 11.04 -3.57 -1.64
N PRO A 179 10.26 -3.83 -0.58
CA PRO A 179 9.95 -2.79 0.41
C PRO A 179 11.22 -2.38 1.16
N GLY A 180 11.23 -1.14 1.65
CA GLY A 180 12.32 -0.64 2.49
C GLY A 180 12.56 -1.53 3.72
N LEU A 181 13.82 -1.67 4.10
CA LEU A 181 14.27 -2.46 5.24
C LEU A 181 15.00 -1.61 6.30
N ALA A 182 14.91 -0.27 6.25
CA ALA A 182 15.51 0.56 7.28
C ALA A 182 14.84 0.26 8.64
N PRO A 183 15.64 -0.11 9.68
CA PRO A 183 15.10 -0.34 11.01
C PRO A 183 14.44 0.92 11.55
N ASP A 184 13.43 0.79 12.39
CA ASP A 184 12.71 1.87 13.06
C ASP A 184 12.01 2.91 12.12
N TYR A 185 12.01 2.65 10.81
CA TYR A 185 11.44 3.56 9.83
C TYR A 185 10.58 2.88 8.76
N SER A 186 11.06 1.78 8.19
CA SER A 186 10.34 1.12 7.08
C SER A 186 9.19 0.26 7.61
N ASP A 187 8.05 0.28 6.91
CA ASP A 187 6.82 -0.38 7.35
C ASP A 187 6.99 -1.90 7.57
N LEU A 188 7.82 -2.59 6.77
CA LEU A 188 7.99 -4.05 6.93
C LEU A 188 8.75 -4.42 8.22
N PRO A 189 9.90 -3.81 8.58
CA PRO A 189 10.54 -3.99 9.88
C PRO A 189 9.63 -3.59 11.06
N LEU A 190 8.94 -2.47 10.96
CA LEU A 190 8.03 -2.01 12.02
C LEU A 190 6.89 -3.03 12.24
N LEU A 191 6.28 -3.50 11.15
CA LEU A 191 5.23 -4.53 11.18
C LEU A 191 5.74 -5.85 11.81
N ALA A 192 6.94 -6.27 11.47
CA ALA A 192 7.56 -7.48 12.03
C ALA A 192 7.85 -7.31 13.53
N GLY A 193 8.40 -6.16 13.93
CA GLY A 193 8.71 -5.83 15.33
C GLY A 193 7.46 -5.81 16.21
N LEU A 194 6.34 -5.26 15.74
CA LEU A 194 5.06 -5.28 16.46
C LEU A 194 4.51 -6.70 16.68
N GLN A 195 5.04 -7.69 15.96
CA GLN A 195 4.68 -9.11 16.11
C GLN A 195 5.78 -9.93 16.78
N GLY A 196 6.72 -9.26 17.47
CA GLY A 196 7.78 -9.90 18.23
C GLY A 196 8.90 -10.51 17.40
N VAL A 197 9.03 -10.11 16.12
CA VAL A 197 10.14 -10.54 15.23
C VAL A 197 11.19 -9.44 15.21
N SER A 198 12.41 -9.74 15.69
CA SER A 198 13.51 -8.77 15.69
C SER A 198 13.93 -8.41 14.26
N TYR A 199 14.65 -7.29 14.13
CA TYR A 199 15.16 -6.86 12.83
C TYR A 199 16.10 -7.89 12.21
N GLU A 200 16.98 -8.46 13.04
CA GLU A 200 17.93 -9.51 12.63
C GLU A 200 17.19 -10.77 12.17
N GLU A 201 16.18 -11.20 12.90
CA GLU A 201 15.35 -12.36 12.52
C GLU A 201 14.61 -12.10 11.19
N LEU A 202 14.09 -10.90 10.98
CA LEU A 202 13.46 -10.52 9.72
C LEU A 202 14.46 -10.62 8.56
N VAL A 203 15.63 -10.00 8.69
CA VAL A 203 16.66 -9.99 7.63
C VAL A 203 17.17 -11.41 7.35
N LEU A 204 17.42 -12.19 8.39
CA LEU A 204 17.83 -13.60 8.27
C LEU A 204 16.73 -14.45 7.61
N SER A 205 15.47 -14.18 7.90
CA SER A 205 14.35 -14.90 7.26
C SER A 205 14.29 -14.61 5.76
N ILE A 206 14.48 -13.36 5.35
CA ILE A 206 14.56 -12.95 3.94
C ILE A 206 15.74 -13.62 3.25
N LEU A 207 16.93 -13.56 3.87
CA LEU A 207 18.13 -14.19 3.34
C LEU A 207 17.96 -15.71 3.20
N ASN A 208 17.42 -16.39 4.21
CA ASN A 208 17.16 -17.82 4.16
C ASN A 208 16.14 -18.20 3.08
N ALA A 209 15.13 -17.37 2.84
CA ALA A 209 14.19 -17.56 1.75
C ALA A 209 14.89 -17.53 0.38
N ALA A 210 15.79 -16.58 0.17
CA ALA A 210 16.60 -16.47 -1.05
C ALA A 210 17.57 -17.64 -1.22
N ILE A 211 18.29 -18.02 -0.15
CA ILE A 211 19.22 -19.17 -0.14
C ILE A 211 18.47 -20.45 -0.53
N GLY A 212 17.31 -20.69 0.11
CA GLY A 212 16.50 -21.87 -0.19
C GLY A 212 15.98 -21.90 -1.64
N ARG A 213 15.55 -20.75 -2.16
CA ARG A 213 15.09 -20.62 -3.54
C ARG A 213 16.20 -20.84 -4.57
N LEU A 214 17.40 -20.37 -4.27
CA LEU A 214 18.56 -20.50 -5.15
C LEU A 214 19.30 -21.84 -5.01
N GLY A 215 18.92 -22.70 -4.07
CA GLY A 215 19.59 -23.98 -3.82
C GLY A 215 21.01 -23.83 -3.30
N ILE A 216 21.36 -22.69 -2.70
CA ILE A 216 22.70 -22.42 -2.17
C ILE A 216 22.93 -23.30 -0.94
N LYS A 217 23.94 -24.19 -0.98
CA LYS A 217 24.33 -25.00 0.18
C LYS A 217 25.06 -24.12 1.21
N LYS A 218 24.57 -24.11 2.44
CA LYS A 218 25.34 -23.49 3.54
C LYS A 218 26.66 -24.23 3.65
N ARG A 219 27.80 -23.54 3.51
CA ARG A 219 29.08 -24.10 3.92
C ARG A 219 29.01 -24.32 5.43
N ARG A 220 29.30 -25.57 5.84
CA ARG A 220 29.44 -25.94 7.25
C ARG A 220 30.65 -25.26 7.86
#